data_cd8704db11c81de43fbc2cb7910e98d2
#
_entry.id   cd8704db11c81de43fbc2cb7910e98d2
#
_cell.length_a   1.000
_cell.length_b   1.000
_cell.length_c   1.000
_cell.angle_alpha   90.00
_cell.angle_beta   90.00
_cell.angle_gamma   90.00
#
_symmetry.space_group_name_H-M   'P 1'
#
loop_
_entity.id
_entity.type
_entity.pdbx_description
1 polymer ?
#
loop_
_entity_poly.entity_id
_entity_poly.type
_entity_poly.pdbx_seq_one_letter_code
_entity_poly.pdbx_strand_id
1 'polypeptide(L)'
;IVKSIKPAGEGNLMQQFEALKKKLDSEGLFNRDKKVDIPESPKHIGIITSLSTAAFQDIISTVNRRAPSTKILVSEATVQGDNAHVSILKAMERIIDFNKKNESNPVDLVVFARGGGSIEDLWCFNNEDLAREIFNFPIPTISGVGHEIDFTICDFVSDIRVPTPTAAAELITEFNFQLQDRFSEIE
;
A
#
# COMPACT_ATOMS: atom_id res chain seq x y z
N ILE A 1 -1.35 -41.70 -6.82
CA ILE A 1 -1.60 -40.32 -7.28
C ILE A 1 -1.32 -39.42 -6.08
N VAL A 2 -0.11 -38.83 -6.04
CA VAL A 2 0.29 -37.88 -4.99
C VAL A 2 -0.42 -36.56 -5.33
N LYS A 3 -1.46 -36.19 -4.61
CA LYS A 3 -2.02 -34.82 -4.62
C LYS A 3 -1.05 -33.95 -3.86
N SER A 4 -0.52 -32.91 -4.51
CA SER A 4 0.41 -31.88 -4.05
C SER A 4 0.74 -31.91 -2.54
N ILE A 5 2.02 -32.07 -2.21
CA ILE A 5 2.54 -31.87 -0.84
C ILE A 5 2.64 -30.36 -0.67
N LYS A 6 1.72 -29.76 0.11
CA LYS A 6 1.92 -28.40 0.61
C LYS A 6 2.81 -28.44 1.84
N PRO A 7 3.77 -27.50 2.01
CA PRO A 7 4.54 -27.38 3.25
C PRO A 7 3.59 -27.26 4.45
N ALA A 8 3.91 -27.93 5.55
CA ALA A 8 3.04 -27.97 6.75
C ALA A 8 2.77 -26.56 7.36
N GLY A 9 3.60 -25.56 7.03
CA GLY A 9 3.46 -24.17 7.47
C GLY A 9 2.37 -23.39 6.74
N GLU A 10 2.24 -23.54 5.43
CA GLU A 10 1.27 -22.77 4.63
C GLU A 10 -0.20 -22.99 5.03
N GLY A 11 -0.54 -24.23 5.42
CA GLY A 11 -1.92 -24.54 5.87
C GLY A 11 -2.30 -23.82 7.16
N ASN A 12 -1.34 -23.64 8.09
CA ASN A 12 -1.55 -22.91 9.32
C ASN A 12 -1.69 -21.40 9.09
N LEU A 13 -0.83 -20.83 8.24
CA LEU A 13 -0.89 -19.40 7.89
C LEU A 13 -2.21 -19.06 7.19
N MET A 14 -2.68 -19.90 6.27
CA MET A 14 -3.97 -19.68 5.61
C MET A 14 -5.14 -19.73 6.61
N GLN A 15 -5.12 -20.65 7.58
CA GLN A 15 -6.16 -20.68 8.63
C GLN A 15 -6.14 -19.43 9.52
N GLN A 16 -4.95 -18.94 9.87
CA GLN A 16 -4.80 -17.70 10.65
C GLN A 16 -5.28 -16.48 9.85
N PHE A 17 -4.95 -16.41 8.56
CA PHE A 17 -5.43 -15.36 7.65
C PHE A 17 -6.96 -15.33 7.58
N GLU A 18 -7.60 -16.48 7.33
CA GLU A 18 -9.06 -16.56 7.23
C GLU A 18 -9.75 -16.23 8.56
N ALA A 19 -9.18 -16.66 9.69
CA ALA A 19 -9.70 -16.33 11.02
C ALA A 19 -9.62 -14.82 11.30
N LEU A 20 -8.48 -14.19 11.00
CA LEU A 20 -8.29 -12.75 11.18
C LEU A 20 -9.18 -11.96 10.24
N LYS A 21 -9.24 -12.35 8.97
CA LYS A 21 -10.12 -11.74 7.97
C LYS A 21 -11.58 -11.75 8.43
N LYS A 22 -12.10 -12.90 8.86
CA LYS A 22 -13.47 -13.03 9.37
C LYS A 22 -13.72 -12.15 10.60
N LYS A 23 -12.75 -12.06 11.51
CA LYS A 23 -12.82 -11.20 12.70
C LYS A 23 -12.98 -9.75 12.31
N LEU A 24 -12.04 -9.22 11.51
CA LEU A 24 -12.02 -7.80 11.13
C LEU A 24 -13.20 -7.42 10.23
N ASP A 25 -13.66 -8.34 9.38
CA ASP A 25 -14.86 -8.15 8.57
C ASP A 25 -16.11 -8.02 9.45
N SER A 26 -16.27 -8.91 10.46
CA SER A 26 -17.38 -8.84 11.41
C SER A 26 -17.39 -7.57 12.28
N GLU A 27 -16.24 -6.95 12.47
CA GLU A 27 -16.06 -5.66 13.14
C GLU A 27 -16.29 -4.46 12.19
N GLY A 28 -16.47 -4.70 10.89
CA GLY A 28 -16.75 -3.68 9.87
C GLY A 28 -15.55 -2.92 9.34
N LEU A 29 -14.30 -3.41 9.56
CA LEU A 29 -13.09 -2.73 9.08
C LEU A 29 -12.98 -2.76 7.54
N PHE A 30 -13.70 -3.65 6.86
CA PHE A 30 -13.67 -3.78 5.40
C PHE A 30 -14.86 -3.10 4.72
N ASN A 31 -15.75 -2.46 5.50
CA ASN A 31 -16.93 -1.81 4.97
C ASN A 31 -16.57 -0.70 3.98
N ARG A 32 -17.18 -0.73 2.82
CA ARG A 32 -16.89 0.20 1.73
C ARG A 32 -17.29 1.65 2.05
N ASP A 33 -18.29 1.85 2.88
CA ASP A 33 -18.75 3.16 3.38
C ASP A 33 -17.77 3.82 4.36
N LYS A 34 -16.78 3.09 4.82
CA LYS A 34 -15.70 3.60 5.67
C LYS A 34 -14.45 4.03 4.89
N LYS A 35 -14.37 3.65 3.62
CA LYS A 35 -13.23 3.99 2.77
C LYS A 35 -13.32 5.41 2.27
N VAL A 36 -12.17 6.07 2.21
CA VAL A 36 -12.04 7.46 1.77
C VAL A 36 -11.63 7.48 0.30
N ASP A 37 -12.22 8.40 -0.46
CA ASP A 37 -11.79 8.61 -1.85
C ASP A 37 -10.38 9.19 -1.89
N ILE A 38 -9.55 8.67 -2.79
CA ILE A 38 -8.21 9.22 -3.00
C ILE A 38 -8.29 10.52 -3.82
N PRO A 39 -7.35 11.46 -3.62
CA PRO A 39 -7.25 12.65 -4.48
C PRO A 39 -7.03 12.27 -5.95
N GLU A 40 -7.73 12.91 -6.88
CA GLU A 40 -7.51 12.70 -8.33
C GLU A 40 -6.09 13.09 -8.78
N SER A 41 -5.53 14.12 -8.18
CA SER A 41 -4.16 14.61 -8.46
C SER A 41 -3.44 14.89 -7.16
N PRO A 42 -2.91 13.83 -6.50
CA PRO A 42 -2.15 14.02 -5.27
C PRO A 42 -0.89 14.85 -5.51
N LYS A 43 -0.64 15.80 -4.64
CA LYS A 43 0.50 16.72 -4.74
C LYS A 43 1.72 16.22 -3.98
N HIS A 44 1.49 15.48 -2.90
CA HIS A 44 2.55 14.97 -2.05
C HIS A 44 2.22 13.56 -1.55
N ILE A 45 2.80 12.56 -2.18
CA ILE A 45 2.57 11.16 -1.84
C ILE A 45 3.59 10.65 -0.83
N GLY A 46 3.12 9.92 0.17
CA GLY A 46 3.95 9.12 1.08
C GLY A 46 4.11 7.70 0.55
N ILE A 47 5.31 7.15 0.52
CA ILE A 47 5.55 5.77 0.14
C ILE A 47 6.16 5.03 1.32
N ILE A 48 5.49 3.97 1.78
CA ILE A 48 5.98 3.07 2.82
C ILE A 48 6.47 1.79 2.14
N THR A 49 7.77 1.61 2.08
CA THR A 49 8.45 0.48 1.43
C THR A 49 9.89 0.37 1.88
N SER A 50 10.58 -0.68 1.46
CA SER A 50 12.04 -0.80 1.59
C SER A 50 12.74 -0.19 0.38
N LEU A 51 13.72 0.67 0.60
CA LEU A 51 14.48 1.37 -0.43
C LEU A 51 15.26 0.44 -1.36
N SER A 52 15.61 -0.76 -0.87
CA SER A 52 16.37 -1.76 -1.63
C SER A 52 15.53 -2.57 -2.62
N THR A 53 14.21 -2.34 -2.70
CA THR A 53 13.29 -3.17 -3.50
C THR A 53 13.09 -2.60 -4.91
N ALA A 54 12.82 -3.50 -5.88
CA ALA A 54 12.37 -3.09 -7.22
C ALA A 54 11.07 -2.29 -7.17
N ALA A 55 10.15 -2.64 -6.25
CA ALA A 55 8.89 -1.94 -6.03
C ALA A 55 9.08 -0.44 -5.81
N PHE A 56 10.09 -0.04 -5.03
CA PHE A 56 10.44 1.36 -4.83
C PHE A 56 10.87 2.04 -6.13
N GLN A 57 11.78 1.43 -6.87
CA GLN A 57 12.29 1.97 -8.14
C GLN A 57 11.18 2.11 -9.18
N ASP A 58 10.27 1.12 -9.26
CA ASP A 58 9.16 1.13 -10.19
C ASP A 58 8.20 2.30 -9.91
N ILE A 59 7.85 2.54 -8.64
CA ILE A 59 7.00 3.67 -8.27
C ILE A 59 7.67 4.99 -8.61
N ILE A 60 8.92 5.20 -8.18
CA ILE A 60 9.65 6.46 -8.41
C ILE A 60 9.77 6.75 -9.91
N SER A 61 10.16 5.75 -10.71
CA SER A 61 10.31 5.92 -12.14
C SER A 61 9.00 6.25 -12.84
N THR A 62 7.91 5.60 -12.44
CA THR A 62 6.58 5.82 -13.00
C THR A 62 6.04 7.21 -12.63
N VAL A 63 6.13 7.60 -11.36
CA VAL A 63 5.67 8.93 -10.90
C VAL A 63 6.48 10.04 -11.56
N ASN A 64 7.80 9.95 -11.59
CA ASN A 64 8.66 10.97 -12.23
C ASN A 64 8.36 11.16 -13.72
N ARG A 65 8.01 10.09 -14.42
CA ARG A 65 7.67 10.14 -15.85
C ARG A 65 6.28 10.73 -16.10
N ARG A 66 5.27 10.36 -15.29
CA ARG A 66 3.84 10.67 -15.53
C ARG A 66 3.36 11.92 -14.80
N ALA A 67 3.97 12.24 -13.66
CA ALA A 67 3.59 13.39 -12.82
C ALA A 67 4.83 14.02 -12.14
N PRO A 68 5.74 14.64 -12.91
CA PRO A 68 7.02 15.14 -12.38
C PRO A 68 6.87 16.25 -11.33
N SER A 69 5.70 16.88 -11.22
CA SER A 69 5.40 17.89 -10.20
C SER A 69 4.95 17.30 -8.86
N THR A 70 4.62 16.01 -8.81
CA THR A 70 4.20 15.34 -7.57
C THR A 70 5.41 15.13 -6.67
N LYS A 71 5.31 15.60 -5.43
CA LYS A 71 6.34 15.38 -4.42
C LYS A 71 6.22 13.98 -3.83
N ILE A 72 7.36 13.41 -3.45
CA ILE A 72 7.42 12.07 -2.87
C ILE A 72 8.16 12.14 -1.53
N LEU A 73 7.49 11.69 -0.47
CA LEU A 73 8.08 11.41 0.84
C LEU A 73 8.23 9.90 0.99
N VAL A 74 9.46 9.41 1.09
CA VAL A 74 9.68 7.98 1.36
C VAL A 74 9.86 7.77 2.86
N SER A 75 8.99 6.98 3.45
CA SER A 75 9.12 6.51 4.83
C SER A 75 9.59 5.06 4.81
N GLU A 76 10.91 4.88 4.88
CA GLU A 76 11.52 3.55 4.79
C GLU A 76 10.99 2.60 5.86
N ALA A 77 10.63 1.38 5.45
CA ALA A 77 10.21 0.30 6.33
C ALA A 77 10.74 -1.04 5.85
N THR A 78 11.04 -1.93 6.78
CA THR A 78 11.16 -3.36 6.47
C THR A 78 9.78 -3.88 6.09
N VAL A 79 9.66 -4.56 4.95
CA VAL A 79 8.38 -5.03 4.39
C VAL A 79 8.32 -6.55 4.22
N GLN A 80 9.15 -7.28 4.94
CA GLN A 80 9.17 -8.74 5.04
C GLN A 80 9.82 -9.19 6.36
N GLY A 81 9.45 -10.39 6.82
CA GLY A 81 9.93 -10.97 8.10
C GLY A 81 9.04 -10.62 9.29
N ASP A 82 9.25 -11.31 10.41
CA ASP A 82 8.33 -11.41 11.55
C ASP A 82 7.93 -10.05 12.17
N ASN A 83 8.88 -9.12 12.27
CA ASN A 83 8.67 -7.81 12.91
C ASN A 83 8.46 -6.66 11.90
N ALA A 84 8.28 -6.96 10.62
CA ALA A 84 8.15 -5.93 9.61
C ALA A 84 6.91 -5.05 9.81
N HIS A 85 5.81 -5.59 10.36
CA HIS A 85 4.61 -4.81 10.72
C HIS A 85 4.95 -3.66 11.69
N VAL A 86 5.85 -3.88 12.67
CA VAL A 86 6.29 -2.81 13.60
C VAL A 86 7.06 -1.71 12.85
N SER A 87 7.88 -2.09 11.86
CA SER A 87 8.59 -1.12 11.02
C SER A 87 7.62 -0.29 10.16
N ILE A 88 6.56 -0.92 9.63
CA ILE A 88 5.51 -0.24 8.86
C ILE A 88 4.72 0.73 9.74
N LEU A 89 4.31 0.31 10.95
CA LEU A 89 3.64 1.18 11.93
C LEU A 89 4.47 2.44 12.25
N LYS A 90 5.76 2.26 12.52
CA LYS A 90 6.68 3.41 12.74
C LYS A 90 6.82 4.29 11.49
N ALA A 91 6.72 3.70 10.29
CA ALA A 91 6.75 4.47 9.06
C ALA A 91 5.48 5.33 8.90
N MET A 92 4.31 4.82 9.29
CA MET A 92 3.06 5.57 9.33
C MET A 92 3.14 6.73 10.33
N GLU A 93 3.65 6.51 11.54
CA GLU A 93 3.86 7.54 12.55
C GLU A 93 4.77 8.67 12.03
N ARG A 94 5.87 8.34 11.35
CA ARG A 94 6.77 9.34 10.76
C ARG A 94 6.07 10.24 9.73
N ILE A 95 5.14 9.70 8.94
CA ILE A 95 4.36 10.49 7.97
C ILE A 95 3.42 11.45 8.72
N ILE A 96 2.75 10.99 9.77
CA ILE A 96 1.91 11.86 10.61
C ILE A 96 2.72 12.98 11.24
N ASP A 97 3.89 12.67 11.79
CA ASP A 97 4.76 13.68 12.40
C ASP A 97 5.36 14.64 11.37
N PHE A 98 5.61 14.17 10.15
CA PHE A 98 5.97 15.05 9.04
C PHE A 98 4.83 16.03 8.73
N ASN A 99 3.58 15.58 8.62
CA ASN A 99 2.43 16.42 8.32
C ASN A 99 2.20 17.49 9.41
N LYS A 100 2.33 17.13 10.68
CA LYS A 100 2.24 18.10 11.80
C LYS A 100 3.26 19.22 11.70
N LYS A 101 4.46 18.94 11.15
CA LYS A 101 5.55 19.92 10.97
C LYS A 101 5.49 20.66 9.64
N ASN A 102 4.72 20.19 8.67
CA ASN A 102 4.65 20.70 7.31
C ASN A 102 3.21 20.92 6.85
N GLU A 103 2.43 21.65 7.63
CA GLU A 103 1.00 21.93 7.38
C GLU A 103 0.71 22.57 6.02
N SER A 104 1.66 23.37 5.48
CA SER A 104 1.51 24.01 4.17
C SER A 104 1.70 23.07 2.99
N ASN A 105 2.28 21.88 3.20
CA ASN A 105 2.53 20.89 2.17
C ASN A 105 2.52 19.48 2.78
N PRO A 106 1.39 19.04 3.33
CA PRO A 106 1.28 17.72 3.92
C PRO A 106 1.32 16.61 2.85
N VAL A 107 1.62 15.40 3.27
CA VAL A 107 1.33 14.19 2.50
C VAL A 107 -0.18 14.02 2.44
N ASP A 108 -0.73 13.90 1.24
CA ASP A 108 -2.18 13.83 0.97
C ASP A 108 -2.65 12.45 0.51
N LEU A 109 -1.71 11.52 0.28
CA LEU A 109 -1.96 10.12 -0.08
C LEU A 109 -0.79 9.24 0.39
N VAL A 110 -1.07 8.04 0.91
CA VAL A 110 -0.03 7.07 1.31
C VAL A 110 -0.16 5.76 0.56
N VAL A 111 0.98 5.24 0.10
CA VAL A 111 1.09 3.96 -0.61
C VAL A 111 1.89 2.97 0.22
N PHE A 112 1.29 1.84 0.55
CA PHE A 112 2.02 0.66 1.04
C PHE A 112 2.46 -0.14 -0.17
N ALA A 113 3.76 -0.34 -0.33
CA ALA A 113 4.31 -0.97 -1.52
C ALA A 113 5.26 -2.12 -1.18
N ARG A 114 4.97 -3.27 -1.79
CA ARG A 114 5.82 -4.46 -1.76
C ARG A 114 5.56 -5.28 -3.01
N GLY A 115 6.59 -5.68 -3.70
CA GLY A 115 6.48 -6.61 -4.83
C GLY A 115 5.95 -7.97 -4.38
N GLY A 116 5.69 -8.89 -5.32
CA GLY A 116 5.25 -10.24 -5.01
C GLY A 116 6.24 -11.03 -4.16
N GLY A 117 5.80 -12.17 -3.66
CA GLY A 117 6.57 -13.09 -2.83
C GLY A 117 5.71 -14.24 -2.33
N SER A 118 6.28 -15.10 -1.51
CA SER A 118 5.52 -16.17 -0.86
C SER A 118 4.56 -15.60 0.21
N ILE A 119 3.61 -16.41 0.67
CA ILE A 119 2.69 -16.01 1.74
C ILE A 119 3.44 -15.61 3.02
N GLU A 120 4.56 -16.27 3.30
CA GLU A 120 5.44 -15.96 4.43
C GLU A 120 6.08 -14.57 4.27
N ASP A 121 6.51 -14.22 3.06
CA ASP A 121 7.10 -12.93 2.75
C ASP A 121 6.11 -11.78 2.91
N LEU A 122 4.83 -12.03 2.62
CA LEU A 122 3.75 -11.05 2.72
C LEU A 122 3.08 -11.05 4.10
N TRP A 123 3.48 -11.96 5.00
CA TRP A 123 2.77 -12.21 6.25
C TRP A 123 2.69 -10.98 7.17
N CYS A 124 3.68 -10.12 7.15
CA CYS A 124 3.68 -8.90 7.95
C CYS A 124 2.49 -7.95 7.63
N PHE A 125 1.90 -8.05 6.43
CA PHE A 125 0.69 -7.32 6.05
C PHE A 125 -0.60 -7.98 6.50
N ASN A 126 -0.52 -9.16 7.16
CA ASN A 126 -1.63 -9.87 7.77
C ASN A 126 -1.63 -9.70 9.31
N ASN A 127 -1.14 -8.58 9.80
CA ASN A 127 -1.10 -8.28 11.23
C ASN A 127 -2.31 -7.43 11.64
N GLU A 128 -2.95 -7.77 12.79
CA GLU A 128 -4.15 -7.10 13.27
C GLU A 128 -3.89 -5.65 13.69
N ASP A 129 -2.78 -5.37 14.38
CA ASP A 129 -2.47 -4.01 14.83
C ASP A 129 -2.23 -3.10 13.64
N LEU A 130 -1.50 -3.60 12.62
CA LEU A 130 -1.29 -2.87 11.37
C LEU A 130 -2.63 -2.58 10.66
N ALA A 131 -3.53 -3.57 10.58
CA ALA A 131 -4.84 -3.39 9.97
C ALA A 131 -5.66 -2.30 10.67
N ARG A 132 -5.66 -2.27 11.99
CA ARG A 132 -6.38 -1.28 12.79
C ARG A 132 -5.79 0.13 12.63
N GLU A 133 -4.48 0.25 12.57
CA GLU A 133 -3.81 1.52 12.33
C GLU A 133 -4.07 2.05 10.90
N ILE A 134 -4.07 1.19 9.87
CA ILE A 134 -4.44 1.59 8.51
C ILE A 134 -5.89 2.06 8.46
N PHE A 135 -6.82 1.34 9.10
CA PHE A 135 -8.23 1.71 9.14
C PHE A 135 -8.47 3.08 9.80
N ASN A 136 -7.71 3.42 10.83
CA ASN A 136 -7.82 4.69 11.55
C ASN A 136 -6.89 5.79 10.99
N PHE A 137 -6.17 5.49 9.91
CA PHE A 137 -5.18 6.41 9.39
C PHE A 137 -5.85 7.64 8.77
N PRO A 138 -5.43 8.88 9.14
CA PRO A 138 -6.13 10.10 8.72
C PRO A 138 -5.84 10.54 7.28
N ILE A 139 -4.98 9.82 6.57
CA ILE A 139 -4.59 10.11 5.18
C ILE A 139 -5.07 8.94 4.32
N PRO A 140 -5.70 9.19 3.15
CA PRO A 140 -6.10 8.14 2.23
C PRO A 140 -4.96 7.17 1.89
N THR A 141 -5.28 5.90 1.74
CA THR A 141 -4.30 4.81 1.61
C THR A 141 -4.50 3.97 0.36
N ILE A 142 -3.40 3.59 -0.29
CA ILE A 142 -3.38 2.59 -1.35
C ILE A 142 -2.52 1.41 -0.91
N SER A 143 -3.05 0.20 -1.02
CA SER A 143 -2.26 -1.02 -0.92
C SER A 143 -1.84 -1.49 -2.31
N GLY A 144 -0.54 -1.53 -2.57
CA GLY A 144 0.11 -2.14 -3.73
C GLY A 144 1.04 -3.26 -3.27
N VAL A 145 0.48 -4.24 -2.56
CA VAL A 145 1.20 -5.35 -1.94
C VAL A 145 0.87 -6.66 -2.68
N GLY A 146 1.91 -7.42 -3.03
CA GLY A 146 1.75 -8.71 -3.72
C GLY A 146 1.44 -8.59 -5.21
N HIS A 147 0.66 -9.53 -5.71
CA HIS A 147 0.15 -9.61 -7.09
C HIS A 147 -1.37 -9.80 -7.10
N GLU A 148 -1.94 -10.03 -8.28
CA GLU A 148 -3.41 -10.13 -8.47
C GLU A 148 -4.10 -11.14 -7.55
N ILE A 149 -3.44 -12.28 -7.29
CA ILE A 149 -3.99 -13.39 -6.49
C ILE A 149 -3.57 -13.36 -5.02
N ASP A 150 -2.59 -12.54 -4.65
CA ASP A 150 -2.01 -12.49 -3.30
C ASP A 150 -2.70 -11.40 -2.49
N PHE A 151 -3.78 -11.75 -1.80
CA PHE A 151 -4.48 -10.81 -0.93
C PHE A 151 -3.93 -10.84 0.49
N THR A 152 -3.73 -9.66 1.05
CA THR A 152 -3.37 -9.47 2.46
C THR A 152 -4.49 -8.73 3.22
N ILE A 153 -4.45 -8.76 4.55
CA ILE A 153 -5.38 -7.97 5.38
C ILE A 153 -5.23 -6.46 5.10
N CYS A 154 -4.00 -6.01 4.81
CA CYS A 154 -3.74 -4.62 4.40
C CYS A 154 -4.56 -4.21 3.18
N ASP A 155 -4.76 -5.11 2.20
CA ASP A 155 -5.56 -4.85 1.00
C ASP A 155 -7.05 -4.63 1.31
N PHE A 156 -7.57 -5.32 2.32
CA PHE A 156 -8.97 -5.19 2.72
C PHE A 156 -9.23 -3.92 3.52
N VAL A 157 -8.29 -3.45 4.32
CA VAL A 157 -8.46 -2.26 5.16
C VAL A 157 -8.07 -0.96 4.47
N SER A 158 -7.12 -0.97 3.54
CA SER A 158 -6.74 0.21 2.75
C SER A 158 -7.93 0.73 1.92
N ASP A 159 -7.95 2.03 1.64
CA ASP A 159 -9.04 2.66 0.88
C ASP A 159 -9.11 2.12 -0.54
N ILE A 160 -7.96 1.95 -1.19
CA ILE A 160 -7.85 1.30 -2.49
C ILE A 160 -6.81 0.19 -2.46
N ARG A 161 -7.12 -0.91 -3.14
CA ARG A 161 -6.18 -1.98 -3.46
C ARG A 161 -5.85 -1.98 -4.94
N VAL A 162 -4.58 -2.12 -5.26
CA VAL A 162 -4.07 -2.36 -6.62
C VAL A 162 -3.17 -3.58 -6.66
N PRO A 163 -3.03 -4.27 -7.81
CA PRO A 163 -2.34 -5.56 -7.86
C PRO A 163 -0.82 -5.45 -7.74
N THR A 164 -0.23 -4.27 -7.99
CA THR A 164 1.24 -4.09 -7.97
C THR A 164 1.62 -2.68 -7.53
N PRO A 165 2.86 -2.46 -7.06
CA PRO A 165 3.41 -1.13 -6.82
C PRO A 165 3.37 -0.21 -8.04
N THR A 166 3.62 -0.76 -9.24
CA THR A 166 3.53 -0.01 -10.50
C THR A 166 2.10 0.46 -10.78
N ALA A 167 1.11 -0.42 -10.58
CA ALA A 167 -0.30 -0.06 -10.73
C ALA A 167 -0.73 1.04 -9.74
N ALA A 168 -0.15 1.07 -8.52
CA ALA A 168 -0.37 2.19 -7.59
C ALA A 168 0.14 3.52 -8.18
N ALA A 169 1.37 3.53 -8.71
CA ALA A 169 1.95 4.72 -9.32
C ALA A 169 1.17 5.18 -10.56
N GLU A 170 0.67 4.26 -11.38
CA GLU A 170 -0.16 4.55 -12.54
C GLU A 170 -1.49 5.19 -12.14
N LEU A 171 -2.18 4.60 -11.14
CA LEU A 171 -3.43 5.14 -10.61
C LEU A 171 -3.27 6.57 -10.08
N ILE A 172 -2.24 6.80 -9.26
CA ILE A 172 -1.94 8.11 -8.65
C ILE A 172 -1.67 9.19 -9.71
N THR A 173 -1.06 8.80 -10.82
CA THR A 173 -0.60 9.73 -11.86
C THR A 173 -1.53 9.83 -13.06
N GLU A 174 -2.65 9.13 -13.05
CA GLU A 174 -3.56 9.01 -14.19
C GLU A 174 -4.07 10.37 -14.68
N PHE A 175 -4.57 11.21 -13.78
CA PHE A 175 -5.07 12.54 -14.11
C PHE A 175 -3.99 13.43 -14.73
N ASN A 176 -2.80 13.45 -14.14
CA ASN A 176 -1.68 14.26 -14.65
C ASN A 176 -1.21 13.77 -16.02
N PHE A 177 -1.19 12.46 -16.22
CA PHE A 177 -0.81 11.86 -17.49
C PHE A 177 -1.80 12.23 -18.61
N GLN A 178 -3.11 12.14 -18.34
CA GLN A 178 -4.15 12.53 -19.29
C GLN A 178 -4.10 14.03 -19.64
N LEU A 179 -3.75 14.89 -18.69
CA LEU A 179 -3.55 16.32 -18.97
C LEU A 179 -2.35 16.55 -19.88
N GLN A 180 -1.23 15.90 -19.65
CA GLN A 180 -0.04 16.02 -20.50
C GLN A 180 -0.32 15.56 -21.93
N ASP A 181 -1.04 14.46 -22.09
CA ASP A 181 -1.41 13.91 -23.39
C ASP A 181 -2.27 14.92 -24.19
N ARG A 182 -3.27 15.53 -23.54
CA ARG A 182 -4.11 16.55 -24.16
C ARG A 182 -3.35 17.82 -24.56
N PHE A 183 -2.35 18.23 -23.79
CA PHE A 183 -1.53 19.39 -24.15
C PHE A 183 -0.61 19.08 -25.34
N SER A 184 -0.07 17.86 -25.44
CA SER A 184 0.76 17.45 -26.58
C SER A 184 -0.01 17.27 -27.90
N GLU A 185 -1.34 17.10 -27.85
CA GLU A 185 -2.21 17.04 -29.04
C GLU A 185 -2.56 18.43 -29.60
N ILE A 186 -2.29 19.51 -28.87
CA ILE A 186 -2.66 20.89 -29.24
C ILE A 186 -1.47 21.63 -29.87
N GLU A 187 -0.25 21.11 -29.73
CA GLU A 187 0.96 21.63 -30.39
C GLU A 187 1.17 21.03 -31.79
#